data_1c89b98e6854593902f599c85d6a852f
#
_entry.id   1c89b98e6854593902f599c85d6a852f
#
_cell.length_a   1.000
_cell.length_b   1.000
_cell.length_c   1.000
_cell.angle_alpha   90.00
_cell.angle_beta   90.00
_cell.angle_gamma   90.00
#
_symmetry.space_group_name_H-M   'P 1'
#
loop_
_entity.id
_entity.type
_entity.pdbx_description
1 polymer ?
#
loop_
_entity_poly.entity_id
_entity_poly.type
_entity_poly.pdbx_seq_one_letter_code
_entity_poly.pdbx_strand_id
1 'polypeptide(L)'
;MKNIYILSLFLALFALNTSCDDDGGTSAIPLKTGALPDFVVLEGSPAFIDLTGLDNLNLQFTVGVGVGKPISFDLKAFYVTVDGDLYGPAILDAGVTTFPKEYSLTSSDIISAFSELNSTDDIQLGDMFKLYTSYTFDDGSQLEVLNAEAEPNYYAADFNQISDFKINLDYIVSCPSDLGGDYSVVSNGTSTDGAPANNPLVDFAYNVTITDNGGGNYTISDGVAGVYQDWYCAPYGYCFETAGTMTDICGNLSGSWVESFSCEVTLTGTVNADGTLSIEWENCFGDSATAVYTPL
;
A
#
# COMPACT_ATOMS: atom_id res chain seq x y z
N MET A 1 33.48 -40.76 56.01
CA MET A 1 33.66 -40.37 54.59
C MET A 1 32.34 -39.99 53.89
N LYS A 2 31.21 -40.62 54.20
CA LYS A 2 29.91 -40.34 53.57
C LYS A 2 29.39 -38.93 53.82
N ASN A 3 29.71 -38.32 54.96
CA ASN A 3 29.23 -36.97 55.30
C ASN A 3 30.02 -35.83 54.60
N ILE A 4 31.24 -36.10 54.11
CA ILE A 4 32.06 -35.12 53.40
C ILE A 4 31.50 -34.89 51.97
N TYR A 5 30.99 -35.92 51.33
CA TYR A 5 30.39 -35.80 49.97
C TYR A 5 29.06 -35.04 50.00
N ILE A 6 28.29 -35.17 51.08
CA ILE A 6 27.04 -34.43 51.23
C ILE A 6 27.32 -32.93 51.45
N LEU A 7 28.35 -32.60 52.24
CA LEU A 7 28.74 -31.25 52.51
C LEU A 7 29.30 -30.55 51.24
N SER A 8 30.10 -31.26 50.44
CA SER A 8 30.63 -30.74 49.17
C SER A 8 29.53 -30.56 48.11
N LEU A 9 28.51 -31.44 48.11
CA LEU A 9 27.36 -31.28 47.19
C LEU A 9 26.52 -30.06 47.58
N PHE A 10 26.30 -29.81 48.88
CA PHE A 10 25.60 -28.60 49.34
C PHE A 10 26.38 -27.32 49.03
N LEU A 11 27.71 -27.34 49.21
CA LEU A 11 28.56 -26.20 48.88
C LEU A 11 28.56 -25.89 47.38
N ALA A 12 28.52 -26.93 46.50
CA ALA A 12 28.42 -26.77 45.05
C ALA A 12 27.04 -26.23 44.61
N LEU A 13 25.94 -26.64 45.30
CA LEU A 13 24.63 -26.07 45.03
C LEU A 13 24.50 -24.60 45.44
N PHE A 14 25.19 -24.18 46.51
CA PHE A 14 25.21 -22.77 46.91
C PHE A 14 26.03 -21.89 45.94
N ALA A 15 27.10 -22.42 45.36
CA ALA A 15 27.92 -21.71 44.38
C ALA A 15 27.19 -21.51 43.02
N LEU A 16 26.18 -22.32 42.71
CA LEU A 16 25.38 -22.16 41.49
C LEU A 16 24.28 -21.09 41.60
N ASN A 17 23.99 -20.62 42.81
CA ASN A 17 22.97 -19.57 43.00
C ASN A 17 23.56 -18.14 43.00
N THR A 18 24.87 -17.96 42.89
CA THR A 18 25.51 -16.66 42.81
C THR A 18 25.80 -16.23 41.37
N SER A 19 25.23 -16.95 40.37
CA SER A 19 25.43 -16.66 38.96
C SER A 19 24.47 -15.61 38.40
N CYS A 20 23.58 -15.03 39.21
CA CYS A 20 22.92 -13.78 38.92
C CYS A 20 23.56 -12.75 39.85
N ASP A 21 24.70 -12.25 39.45
CA ASP A 21 25.22 -11.03 40.02
C ASP A 21 24.26 -9.95 39.49
N ASP A 22 23.33 -9.58 40.38
CA ASP A 22 22.56 -8.37 40.21
C ASP A 22 23.54 -7.23 40.52
N ASP A 23 24.34 -6.87 39.48
CA ASP A 23 25.33 -5.78 39.56
C ASP A 23 24.66 -4.40 39.66
N GLY A 24 23.37 -4.41 40.08
CA GLY A 24 22.60 -3.18 40.31
C GLY A 24 22.37 -2.37 39.03
N GLY A 25 22.46 -3.04 37.88
CA GLY A 25 22.04 -2.42 36.60
C GLY A 25 22.96 -1.34 36.07
N THR A 26 24.22 -1.32 36.46
CA THR A 26 25.22 -0.54 35.72
C THR A 26 25.64 -1.29 34.48
N SER A 27 24.70 -1.42 33.52
CA SER A 27 25.06 -1.82 32.16
C SER A 27 26.15 -0.87 31.65
N ALA A 28 27.25 -1.41 31.16
CA ALA A 28 28.29 -0.61 30.51
C ALA A 28 27.79 0.07 29.22
N ILE A 29 26.59 -0.27 28.79
CA ILE A 29 25.88 0.38 27.68
C ILE A 29 25.00 1.48 28.27
N PRO A 30 25.31 2.75 28.07
CA PRO A 30 24.45 3.84 28.56
C PRO A 30 23.05 3.66 27.94
N LEU A 31 22.04 3.51 28.80
CA LEU A 31 20.65 3.49 28.37
C LEU A 31 20.37 4.86 27.76
N LYS A 32 20.08 4.89 26.45
CA LYS A 32 19.59 6.10 25.80
C LYS A 32 18.11 6.27 26.12
N THR A 33 17.71 7.47 26.46
CA THR A 33 16.31 7.84 26.55
C THR A 33 15.70 7.76 25.15
N GLY A 34 14.58 7.09 25.03
CA GLY A 34 13.85 6.89 23.77
C GLY A 34 12.45 7.46 23.84
N ALA A 35 11.88 7.73 22.69
CA ALA A 35 10.46 8.06 22.52
C ALA A 35 9.94 7.45 21.23
N LEU A 36 8.64 7.17 21.22
CA LEU A 36 7.90 6.69 20.05
C LEU A 36 6.76 7.66 19.77
N PRO A 37 6.50 7.98 18.51
CA PRO A 37 5.34 8.74 18.13
C PRO A 37 4.05 7.94 18.31
N ASP A 38 2.96 8.67 18.42
CA ASP A 38 1.60 8.18 18.31
C ASP A 38 0.92 8.97 17.19
N PHE A 39 0.91 8.39 15.99
CA PHE A 39 0.22 8.94 14.83
C PHE A 39 -1.19 8.36 14.76
N VAL A 40 -2.20 9.23 14.83
CA VAL A 40 -3.60 8.83 14.67
C VAL A 40 -4.21 9.58 13.48
N VAL A 41 -4.57 8.85 12.44
CA VAL A 41 -5.30 9.41 11.29
C VAL A 41 -6.74 9.68 11.74
N LEU A 42 -7.23 10.90 11.49
CA LEU A 42 -8.58 11.29 11.89
C LEU A 42 -9.64 10.72 10.95
N GLU A 43 -10.84 10.51 11.49
CA GLU A 43 -11.98 10.04 10.69
C GLU A 43 -12.29 11.02 9.55
N GLY A 44 -12.44 10.48 8.34
CA GLY A 44 -12.64 11.27 7.11
C GLY A 44 -11.35 11.75 6.43
N SER A 45 -10.18 11.57 7.05
CA SER A 45 -8.91 11.82 6.36
C SER A 45 -8.65 10.71 5.33
N PRO A 46 -8.15 11.05 4.13
CA PRO A 46 -7.83 10.02 3.14
C PRO A 46 -6.66 9.13 3.63
N ALA A 47 -6.69 7.86 3.23
CA ALA A 47 -5.64 6.89 3.54
C ALA A 47 -4.41 7.02 2.61
N PHE A 48 -4.54 7.74 1.52
CA PHE A 48 -3.53 7.97 0.48
C PHE A 48 -3.73 9.38 -0.12
N ILE A 49 -2.76 9.86 -0.89
CA ILE A 49 -2.88 11.09 -1.66
C ILE A 49 -3.53 10.75 -3.00
N ASP A 50 -4.76 11.22 -3.21
CA ASP A 50 -5.48 11.05 -4.47
C ASP A 50 -4.90 11.99 -5.53
N LEU A 51 -4.23 11.42 -6.54
CA LEU A 51 -3.63 12.17 -7.63
C LEU A 51 -4.66 12.97 -8.45
N THR A 52 -5.89 12.48 -8.52
CA THR A 52 -6.98 13.13 -9.26
C THR A 52 -7.67 14.23 -8.46
N GLY A 53 -7.45 14.26 -7.15
CA GLY A 53 -8.09 15.14 -6.19
C GLY A 53 -7.15 16.09 -5.44
N LEU A 54 -5.95 16.37 -5.95
CA LEU A 54 -4.92 17.16 -5.27
C LEU A 54 -5.40 18.55 -4.82
N ASP A 55 -6.26 19.19 -5.56
CA ASP A 55 -6.82 20.52 -5.22
C ASP A 55 -7.68 20.49 -3.95
N ASN A 56 -8.21 19.31 -3.59
CA ASN A 56 -9.05 19.10 -2.41
C ASN A 56 -8.36 18.26 -1.34
N LEU A 57 -7.07 17.98 -1.49
CA LEU A 57 -6.31 17.18 -0.53
C LEU A 57 -6.34 17.81 0.85
N ASN A 58 -6.68 17.02 1.85
CA ASN A 58 -6.68 17.42 3.25
C ASN A 58 -6.35 16.21 4.13
N LEU A 59 -5.06 16.04 4.45
CA LEU A 59 -4.56 14.98 5.32
C LEU A 59 -4.73 15.42 6.78
N GLN A 60 -5.63 14.78 7.51
CA GLN A 60 -5.93 15.11 8.90
C GLN A 60 -5.44 14.02 9.84
N PHE A 61 -4.59 14.38 10.79
CA PHE A 61 -4.03 13.44 11.76
C PHE A 61 -3.62 14.16 13.04
N THR A 62 -3.43 13.41 14.12
CA THR A 62 -2.77 13.90 15.33
C THR A 62 -1.41 13.27 15.50
N VAL A 63 -0.51 14.02 16.14
CA VAL A 63 0.81 13.53 16.55
C VAL A 63 0.93 13.67 18.05
N GLY A 64 1.12 12.54 18.70
CA GLY A 64 1.34 12.42 20.14
C GLY A 64 2.66 11.74 20.46
N VAL A 65 2.82 11.41 21.74
CA VAL A 65 3.92 10.60 22.26
C VAL A 65 3.36 9.33 22.83
N GLY A 66 3.56 8.22 22.12
CA GLY A 66 3.08 6.90 22.55
C GLY A 66 3.93 6.33 23.68
N VAL A 67 5.24 6.51 23.61
CA VAL A 67 6.20 6.05 24.63
C VAL A 67 7.27 7.11 24.83
N GLY A 68 7.80 7.20 26.05
CA GLY A 68 8.86 8.14 26.43
C GLY A 68 8.32 9.43 27.06
N LYS A 69 9.23 10.35 27.35
CA LYS A 69 8.92 11.64 27.98
C LYS A 69 9.77 12.76 27.37
N PRO A 70 9.65 13.02 26.07
CA PRO A 70 10.30 14.17 25.47
C PRO A 70 9.67 15.46 25.96
N ILE A 71 10.41 16.56 25.93
CA ILE A 71 9.90 17.89 26.27
C ILE A 71 9.31 18.59 25.05
N SER A 72 9.75 18.23 23.85
CA SER A 72 9.20 18.71 22.58
C SER A 72 9.45 17.72 21.45
N PHE A 73 8.74 17.91 20.34
CA PHE A 73 9.07 17.28 19.08
C PHE A 73 9.04 18.29 17.92
N ASP A 74 9.75 17.98 16.85
CA ASP A 74 9.55 18.58 15.55
C ASP A 74 8.78 17.57 14.67
N LEU A 75 7.76 18.01 13.94
CA LEU A 75 7.16 17.26 12.87
C LEU A 75 7.97 17.48 11.59
N LYS A 76 8.45 16.40 11.02
CA LYS A 76 9.28 16.40 9.82
C LYS A 76 8.69 15.51 8.73
N ALA A 77 9.13 15.74 7.51
CA ALA A 77 8.71 14.93 6.37
C ALA A 77 9.85 14.66 5.40
N PHE A 78 9.76 13.52 4.74
CA PHE A 78 10.44 13.22 3.49
C PHE A 78 9.41 13.10 2.36
N TYR A 79 9.84 13.41 1.15
CA TYR A 79 9.12 13.08 -0.07
C TYR A 79 10.00 12.14 -0.89
N VAL A 80 9.46 10.97 -1.20
CA VAL A 80 10.14 9.92 -1.96
C VAL A 80 9.44 9.80 -3.30
N THR A 81 10.18 10.05 -4.39
CA THR A 81 9.62 9.93 -5.73
C THR A 81 9.50 8.46 -6.14
N VAL A 82 8.63 8.17 -7.11
CA VAL A 82 8.50 6.84 -7.72
C VAL A 82 9.82 6.32 -8.30
N ASP A 83 10.70 7.22 -8.73
CA ASP A 83 12.03 6.90 -9.27
C ASP A 83 13.07 6.64 -8.16
N GLY A 84 12.70 6.86 -6.89
CA GLY A 84 13.55 6.62 -5.72
C GLY A 84 14.37 7.83 -5.27
N ASP A 85 14.13 9.01 -5.83
CA ASP A 85 14.74 10.24 -5.32
C ASP A 85 14.14 10.61 -3.97
N LEU A 86 14.97 11.08 -3.05
CA LEU A 86 14.60 11.44 -1.69
C LEU A 86 14.78 12.94 -1.47
N TYR A 87 13.68 13.65 -1.19
CA TYR A 87 13.68 15.08 -0.86
C TYR A 87 13.46 15.26 0.64
N GLY A 88 14.14 16.24 1.22
CA GLY A 88 14.06 16.54 2.66
C GLY A 88 15.31 16.11 3.45
N PRO A 89 15.22 15.99 4.79
CA PRO A 89 14.01 16.17 5.60
C PRO A 89 13.55 17.63 5.66
N ALA A 90 12.27 17.86 5.46
CA ALA A 90 11.63 19.15 5.66
C ALA A 90 11.05 19.24 7.09
N ILE A 91 11.17 20.40 7.74
CA ILE A 91 10.53 20.66 9.03
C ILE A 91 9.18 21.32 8.75
N LEU A 92 8.09 20.62 9.09
CA LEU A 92 6.73 21.12 8.94
C LEU A 92 6.30 21.95 10.17
N ASP A 93 6.75 21.55 11.35
CA ASP A 93 6.44 22.24 12.60
C ASP A 93 7.55 21.97 13.62
N ALA A 94 8.10 23.00 14.21
CA ALA A 94 9.26 22.93 15.11
C ALA A 94 8.91 23.24 16.56
N GLY A 95 9.54 22.53 17.50
CA GLY A 95 9.50 22.83 18.92
C GLY A 95 8.11 22.65 19.55
N VAL A 96 7.32 21.70 19.11
CA VAL A 96 5.98 21.43 19.63
C VAL A 96 6.08 20.87 21.06
N THR A 97 5.51 21.60 22.03
CA THR A 97 5.57 21.24 23.46
C THR A 97 4.23 20.78 24.03
N THR A 98 3.16 20.89 23.25
CA THR A 98 1.82 20.44 23.65
C THR A 98 1.38 19.33 22.71
N PHE A 99 1.15 18.16 23.25
CA PHE A 99 0.76 16.97 22.46
C PHE A 99 -0.31 16.16 23.21
N PRO A 100 -1.20 15.42 22.47
CA PRO A 100 -1.19 15.35 21.01
C PRO A 100 -1.54 16.69 20.35
N LYS A 101 -0.98 16.93 19.16
CA LYS A 101 -1.29 18.10 18.32
C LYS A 101 -1.95 17.61 17.03
N GLU A 102 -3.01 18.31 16.62
CA GLU A 102 -3.74 18.05 15.39
C GLU A 102 -3.10 18.82 14.22
N TYR A 103 -3.07 18.17 13.06
CA TYR A 103 -2.56 18.70 11.81
C TYR A 103 -3.59 18.49 10.69
N SER A 104 -3.56 19.41 9.74
CA SER A 104 -4.32 19.39 8.51
C SER A 104 -3.39 19.88 7.40
N LEU A 105 -2.97 19.01 6.50
CA LEU A 105 -2.02 19.30 5.44
C LEU A 105 -2.71 19.21 4.09
N THR A 106 -2.49 20.21 3.26
CA THR A 106 -2.96 20.31 1.88
C THR A 106 -1.82 19.98 0.90
N SER A 107 -2.14 19.82 -0.39
CA SER A 107 -1.12 19.72 -1.44
C SER A 107 -0.17 20.92 -1.46
N SER A 108 -0.68 22.13 -1.18
CA SER A 108 0.13 23.34 -1.09
C SER A 108 1.13 23.27 0.06
N ASP A 109 0.78 22.67 1.21
CA ASP A 109 1.69 22.49 2.33
C ASP A 109 2.80 21.51 1.98
N ILE A 110 2.47 20.41 1.28
CA ILE A 110 3.45 19.44 0.80
C ILE A 110 4.41 20.10 -0.19
N ILE A 111 3.90 20.77 -1.23
CA ILE A 111 4.72 21.45 -2.22
C ILE A 111 5.64 22.49 -1.58
N SER A 112 5.12 23.30 -0.64
CA SER A 112 5.91 24.36 0.02
C SER A 112 7.03 23.80 0.92
N ALA A 113 6.90 22.56 1.37
CA ALA A 113 7.88 21.93 2.26
C ALA A 113 9.15 21.51 1.51
N PHE A 114 9.09 21.27 0.21
CA PHE A 114 10.20 20.74 -0.60
C PHE A 114 10.51 21.68 -1.76
N SER A 115 11.76 22.15 -1.84
CA SER A 115 12.20 23.07 -2.90
C SER A 115 12.21 22.45 -4.29
N GLU A 116 12.19 21.13 -4.36
CA GLU A 116 12.17 20.32 -5.57
C GLU A 116 10.76 20.25 -6.21
N LEU A 117 9.70 20.48 -5.41
CA LEU A 117 8.33 20.52 -5.88
C LEU A 117 7.92 21.97 -6.15
N ASN A 118 7.39 22.26 -7.33
CA ASN A 118 6.97 23.61 -7.74
C ASN A 118 5.46 23.72 -7.93
N SER A 119 4.80 22.63 -8.27
CA SER A 119 3.36 22.56 -8.54
C SER A 119 2.81 21.16 -8.24
N THR A 120 1.49 21.01 -8.33
CA THR A 120 0.83 19.69 -8.26
C THR A 120 1.26 18.73 -9.38
N ASP A 121 1.78 19.26 -10.51
CA ASP A 121 2.26 18.44 -11.63
C ASP A 121 3.54 17.67 -11.29
N ASP A 122 4.27 18.10 -10.24
CA ASP A 122 5.47 17.41 -9.75
C ASP A 122 5.13 16.24 -8.82
N ILE A 123 3.87 16.11 -8.40
CA ILE A 123 3.37 14.98 -7.60
C ILE A 123 2.93 13.87 -8.55
N GLN A 124 3.60 12.72 -8.49
CA GLN A 124 3.37 11.63 -9.43
C GLN A 124 2.80 10.37 -8.77
N LEU A 125 2.14 9.54 -9.57
CA LEU A 125 1.63 8.25 -9.13
C LEU A 125 2.78 7.37 -8.61
N GLY A 126 2.62 6.86 -7.39
CA GLY A 126 3.62 6.02 -6.73
C GLY A 126 4.59 6.79 -5.83
N ASP A 127 4.59 8.12 -5.87
CA ASP A 127 5.33 8.93 -4.90
C ASP A 127 4.83 8.68 -3.48
N MET A 128 5.65 8.99 -2.49
CA MET A 128 5.32 8.81 -1.07
C MET A 128 5.67 10.04 -0.25
N PHE A 129 4.71 10.57 0.47
CA PHE A 129 4.91 11.57 1.50
C PHE A 129 5.00 10.88 2.87
N LYS A 130 6.19 10.94 3.48
CA LYS A 130 6.52 10.22 4.72
C LYS A 130 6.70 11.20 5.87
N LEU A 131 5.79 11.16 6.85
CA LEU A 131 5.80 11.96 8.06
C LEU A 131 6.50 11.23 9.21
N TYR A 132 7.32 11.95 9.97
CA TYR A 132 7.97 11.42 11.16
C TYR A 132 8.25 12.54 12.17
N THR A 133 8.77 12.18 13.34
CA THR A 133 9.12 13.12 14.41
C THR A 133 10.59 13.07 14.75
N SER A 134 11.13 14.20 15.23
CA SER A 134 12.34 14.21 16.04
C SER A 134 12.00 14.73 17.44
N TYR A 135 12.60 14.15 18.47
CA TYR A 135 12.31 14.47 19.85
C TYR A 135 13.48 15.18 20.52
N THR A 136 13.17 16.14 21.41
CA THR A 136 14.12 16.74 22.34
C THR A 136 13.76 16.36 23.77
N PHE A 137 14.75 15.94 24.55
CA PHE A 137 14.60 15.55 25.95
C PHE A 137 15.08 16.65 26.90
N ASP A 138 14.79 16.50 28.17
CA ASP A 138 15.10 17.50 29.25
C ASP A 138 16.61 17.70 29.49
N ASP A 139 17.42 16.69 29.10
CA ASP A 139 18.90 16.80 29.15
C ASP A 139 19.49 17.45 27.87
N GLY A 140 18.64 17.91 26.96
CA GLY A 140 19.02 18.49 25.68
C GLY A 140 19.41 17.48 24.60
N SER A 141 19.35 16.17 24.87
CA SER A 141 19.56 15.15 23.84
C SER A 141 18.43 15.15 22.83
N GLN A 142 18.74 14.72 21.61
CA GLN A 142 17.80 14.63 20.50
C GLN A 142 17.74 13.21 19.96
N LEU A 143 16.56 12.82 19.50
CA LEU A 143 16.30 11.55 18.84
C LEU A 143 15.60 11.80 17.51
N GLU A 144 16.29 11.54 16.40
CA GLU A 144 15.68 11.45 15.06
C GLU A 144 15.08 10.05 14.90
N VAL A 145 13.78 9.97 14.63
CA VAL A 145 13.09 8.67 14.43
C VAL A 145 13.50 8.03 13.12
N LEU A 146 13.66 8.82 12.06
CA LEU A 146 14.22 8.37 10.79
C LEU A 146 15.61 9.01 10.59
N ASN A 147 16.48 8.30 9.87
CA ASN A 147 17.80 8.79 9.44
C ASN A 147 17.70 9.61 8.14
N ALA A 148 18.85 10.01 7.59
CA ALA A 148 18.92 10.81 6.37
C ALA A 148 18.45 10.05 5.12
N GLU A 149 18.40 8.73 5.17
CA GLU A 149 17.93 7.84 4.11
C GLU A 149 16.43 7.49 4.28
N ALA A 150 15.72 8.21 5.17
CA ALA A 150 14.31 8.00 5.52
C ALA A 150 14.02 6.59 6.08
N GLU A 151 15.02 5.95 6.68
CA GLU A 151 14.94 4.64 7.32
C GLU A 151 14.89 4.77 8.85
N PRO A 152 14.33 3.78 9.58
CA PRO A 152 14.30 3.76 11.03
C PRO A 152 15.70 3.85 11.66
N ASN A 153 15.92 4.85 12.50
CA ASN A 153 17.25 5.17 12.98
C ASN A 153 17.72 4.30 14.16
N TYR A 154 16.86 4.02 15.15
CA TYR A 154 17.25 3.34 16.40
C TYR A 154 16.36 2.17 16.78
N TYR A 155 15.51 1.72 15.87
CA TYR A 155 14.53 0.68 16.15
C TYR A 155 14.92 -0.60 15.44
N ALA A 156 14.84 -1.74 16.17
CA ALA A 156 15.00 -3.04 15.56
C ALA A 156 13.89 -3.30 14.53
N ALA A 157 14.20 -4.06 13.48
CA ALA A 157 13.23 -4.41 12.44
C ALA A 157 11.94 -5.04 12.99
N ASP A 158 12.05 -5.79 14.10
CA ASP A 158 10.91 -6.40 14.78
C ASP A 158 9.92 -5.39 15.35
N PHE A 159 10.37 -4.16 15.63
CA PHE A 159 9.53 -3.12 16.21
C PHE A 159 8.47 -2.62 15.23
N ASN A 160 8.80 -2.57 13.94
CA ASN A 160 7.88 -2.22 12.87
C ASN A 160 6.80 -3.29 12.61
N GLN A 161 6.95 -4.47 13.21
CA GLN A 161 5.98 -5.57 13.13
C GLN A 161 4.86 -5.44 14.18
N ILE A 162 5.00 -4.52 15.15
CA ILE A 162 3.98 -4.29 16.17
C ILE A 162 2.97 -3.30 15.61
N SER A 163 1.76 -3.78 15.32
CA SER A 163 0.69 -3.02 14.66
C SER A 163 0.27 -1.73 15.40
N ASP A 164 0.50 -1.68 16.71
CA ASP A 164 0.06 -0.57 17.57
C ASP A 164 1.04 0.61 17.61
N PHE A 165 2.24 0.44 17.03
CA PHE A 165 3.26 1.49 17.00
C PHE A 165 3.73 1.76 15.58
N LYS A 166 3.36 2.93 15.07
CA LYS A 166 3.89 3.44 13.81
C LYS A 166 4.96 4.49 14.12
N ILE A 167 6.18 4.26 13.65
CA ILE A 167 7.28 5.23 13.82
C ILE A 167 7.21 6.38 12.81
N ASN A 168 6.46 6.21 11.75
CA ASN A 168 6.17 7.18 10.70
C ASN A 168 4.75 6.98 10.17
N LEU A 169 4.24 7.99 9.50
CA LEU A 169 2.96 7.95 8.79
C LEU A 169 3.23 8.20 7.31
N ASP A 170 2.94 7.19 6.49
CA ASP A 170 3.18 7.23 5.04
C ASP A 170 1.88 7.43 4.28
N TYR A 171 1.91 8.38 3.33
CA TYR A 171 0.85 8.59 2.36
C TYR A 171 1.41 8.36 0.96
N ILE A 172 0.97 7.30 0.30
CA ILE A 172 1.33 6.99 -1.08
C ILE A 172 0.42 7.78 -2.01
N VAL A 173 0.99 8.34 -3.08
CA VAL A 173 0.23 8.96 -4.16
C VAL A 173 -0.38 7.85 -5.01
N SER A 174 -1.71 7.83 -5.10
CA SER A 174 -2.48 6.79 -5.78
C SER A 174 -3.69 7.39 -6.47
N CYS A 175 -4.40 6.59 -7.25
CA CYS A 175 -5.69 6.96 -7.81
C CYS A 175 -6.78 6.09 -7.18
N PRO A 176 -7.92 6.67 -6.77
CA PRO A 176 -9.05 5.87 -6.34
C PRO A 176 -9.55 5.00 -7.50
N SER A 177 -9.93 3.78 -7.19
CA SER A 177 -10.55 2.86 -8.13
C SER A 177 -11.63 2.07 -7.40
N ASP A 178 -12.84 2.08 -7.94
CA ASP A 178 -14.01 1.37 -7.40
C ASP A 178 -14.83 0.82 -8.59
N LEU A 179 -14.33 -0.26 -9.16
CA LEU A 179 -14.94 -0.93 -10.32
C LEU A 179 -15.63 -2.24 -9.92
N GLY A 180 -15.76 -2.52 -8.62
CA GLY A 180 -16.45 -3.71 -8.15
C GLY A 180 -17.95 -3.66 -8.43
N GLY A 181 -18.56 -4.77 -8.90
CA GLY A 181 -19.98 -4.84 -9.14
C GLY A 181 -20.37 -5.72 -10.32
N ASP A 182 -21.66 -5.72 -10.63
CA ASP A 182 -22.22 -6.44 -11.76
C ASP A 182 -22.29 -5.52 -12.99
N TYR A 183 -21.98 -6.07 -14.15
CA TYR A 183 -21.94 -5.35 -15.41
C TYR A 183 -22.70 -6.08 -16.49
N SER A 184 -23.44 -5.30 -17.29
CA SER A 184 -23.92 -5.73 -18.61
C SER A 184 -22.85 -5.41 -19.64
N VAL A 185 -22.43 -6.40 -20.41
CA VAL A 185 -21.36 -6.28 -21.39
C VAL A 185 -21.91 -6.48 -22.81
N VAL A 186 -21.50 -5.62 -23.74
CA VAL A 186 -21.75 -5.79 -25.16
C VAL A 186 -20.44 -5.90 -25.90
N SER A 187 -20.20 -7.04 -26.56
CA SER A 187 -18.95 -7.38 -27.23
C SER A 187 -19.09 -7.46 -28.75
N ASN A 188 -18.04 -7.04 -29.45
CA ASN A 188 -17.86 -7.25 -30.89
C ASN A 188 -16.46 -7.86 -31.10
N GLY A 189 -16.37 -8.97 -31.83
CA GLY A 189 -15.11 -9.70 -31.92
C GLY A 189 -14.96 -10.58 -33.16
N THR A 190 -13.72 -11.04 -33.34
CA THR A 190 -13.37 -11.97 -34.45
C THR A 190 -12.50 -13.09 -33.90
N SER A 191 -12.83 -14.33 -34.34
CA SER A 191 -11.98 -15.50 -34.13
C SER A 191 -11.17 -15.80 -35.38
N THR A 192 -9.92 -16.18 -35.18
CA THR A 192 -9.07 -16.74 -36.25
C THR A 192 -9.42 -18.18 -36.60
N ASP A 193 -10.19 -18.88 -35.74
CA ASP A 193 -10.70 -20.22 -35.99
C ASP A 193 -11.87 -20.17 -36.96
N GLY A 194 -11.91 -21.12 -37.90
CA GLY A 194 -12.99 -21.26 -38.86
C GLY A 194 -14.23 -22.03 -38.34
N ALA A 195 -14.18 -22.54 -37.11
CA ALA A 195 -15.26 -23.35 -36.54
C ALA A 195 -16.44 -22.56 -35.96
N PRO A 196 -16.26 -21.34 -35.36
CA PRO A 196 -17.38 -20.59 -34.81
C PRO A 196 -18.43 -20.21 -35.88
N ALA A 197 -19.70 -20.46 -35.57
CA ALA A 197 -20.81 -20.09 -36.45
C ALA A 197 -21.06 -18.56 -36.45
N ASN A 198 -20.80 -17.91 -35.31
CA ASN A 198 -20.97 -16.48 -35.10
C ASN A 198 -19.60 -15.75 -35.19
N ASN A 199 -19.03 -15.71 -36.37
CA ASN A 199 -17.77 -15.03 -36.63
C ASN A 199 -17.86 -14.18 -37.92
N PRO A 200 -17.77 -12.85 -37.85
CA PRO A 200 -17.55 -12.05 -36.66
C PRO A 200 -18.74 -12.01 -35.70
N LEU A 201 -18.44 -11.92 -34.39
CA LEU A 201 -19.43 -11.68 -33.35
C LEU A 201 -19.84 -10.20 -33.35
N VAL A 202 -21.15 -9.93 -33.31
CA VAL A 202 -21.67 -8.54 -33.34
C VAL A 202 -22.72 -8.37 -32.24
N ASP A 203 -22.57 -7.31 -31.44
CA ASP A 203 -23.49 -6.89 -30.38
C ASP A 203 -23.88 -8.05 -29.42
N PHE A 204 -22.91 -8.89 -29.11
CA PHE A 204 -23.13 -10.01 -28.19
C PHE A 204 -23.23 -9.51 -26.74
N ALA A 205 -24.39 -9.78 -26.13
CA ALA A 205 -24.66 -9.35 -24.76
C ALA A 205 -24.37 -10.47 -23.75
N TYR A 206 -23.67 -10.12 -22.67
CA TYR A 206 -23.35 -11.03 -21.57
C TYR A 206 -23.29 -10.24 -20.25
N ASN A 207 -23.41 -10.93 -19.11
CA ASN A 207 -23.24 -10.29 -17.80
C ASN A 207 -22.02 -10.88 -17.10
N VAL A 208 -21.26 -10.01 -16.46
CA VAL A 208 -20.10 -10.39 -15.62
C VAL A 208 -20.17 -9.70 -14.27
N THR A 209 -19.49 -10.30 -13.30
CA THR A 209 -19.21 -9.66 -12.01
C THR A 209 -17.73 -9.30 -11.95
N ILE A 210 -17.41 -8.07 -11.58
CA ILE A 210 -16.06 -7.60 -11.26
C ILE A 210 -15.92 -7.60 -9.74
N THR A 211 -14.98 -8.37 -9.23
CA THR A 211 -14.66 -8.44 -7.79
C THR A 211 -13.47 -7.56 -7.48
N ASP A 212 -13.62 -6.62 -6.55
CA ASP A 212 -12.52 -5.80 -6.04
C ASP A 212 -11.64 -6.62 -5.10
N ASN A 213 -10.35 -6.71 -5.41
CA ASN A 213 -9.31 -7.37 -4.61
C ASN A 213 -8.45 -6.36 -3.82
N GLY A 214 -8.78 -5.07 -3.92
CA GLY A 214 -8.05 -3.97 -3.30
C GLY A 214 -6.87 -3.45 -4.12
N GLY A 215 -6.54 -2.17 -3.91
CA GLY A 215 -5.41 -1.51 -4.55
C GLY A 215 -5.53 -1.41 -6.08
N GLY A 216 -6.74 -1.28 -6.61
CA GLY A 216 -6.99 -1.21 -8.05
C GLY A 216 -6.88 -2.55 -8.79
N ASN A 217 -6.83 -3.69 -8.06
CA ASN A 217 -6.78 -5.01 -8.65
C ASN A 217 -8.15 -5.67 -8.63
N TYR A 218 -8.53 -6.29 -9.72
CA TYR A 218 -9.86 -6.88 -9.92
C TYR A 218 -9.79 -8.28 -10.53
N THR A 219 -10.82 -9.07 -10.23
CA THR A 219 -11.12 -10.33 -10.92
C THR A 219 -12.44 -10.19 -11.67
N ILE A 220 -12.46 -10.54 -12.95
CA ILE A 220 -13.67 -10.59 -13.79
C ILE A 220 -14.14 -12.05 -13.83
N SER A 221 -15.42 -12.29 -13.54
CA SER A 221 -15.98 -13.66 -13.50
C SER A 221 -15.78 -14.44 -14.81
N ASP A 222 -15.91 -13.75 -15.94
CA ASP A 222 -15.51 -14.21 -17.26
C ASP A 222 -14.76 -13.11 -17.99
N GLY A 223 -13.43 -13.25 -18.11
CA GLY A 223 -12.54 -12.24 -18.67
C GLY A 223 -12.76 -11.95 -20.15
N VAL A 224 -13.40 -12.86 -20.88
CA VAL A 224 -13.79 -12.69 -22.30
C VAL A 224 -15.30 -12.44 -22.47
N ALA A 225 -16.03 -12.23 -21.36
CA ALA A 225 -17.45 -11.88 -21.34
C ALA A 225 -18.32 -12.83 -22.17
N GLY A 226 -18.19 -14.14 -21.96
CA GLY A 226 -19.01 -15.18 -22.60
C GLY A 226 -18.65 -15.46 -24.03
N VAL A 227 -17.75 -14.72 -24.66
CA VAL A 227 -17.43 -14.86 -26.10
C VAL A 227 -16.90 -16.27 -26.41
N TYR A 228 -16.08 -16.86 -25.55
CA TYR A 228 -15.58 -18.23 -25.75
C TYR A 228 -16.69 -19.25 -25.62
N GLN A 229 -17.68 -19.05 -24.78
CA GLN A 229 -18.82 -19.94 -24.69
C GLN A 229 -19.64 -19.93 -25.99
N ASP A 230 -19.83 -18.76 -26.61
CA ASP A 230 -20.52 -18.65 -27.90
C ASP A 230 -19.69 -19.27 -29.03
N TRP A 231 -18.40 -18.97 -29.10
CA TRP A 231 -17.55 -19.47 -30.19
C TRP A 231 -17.20 -20.96 -30.07
N TYR A 232 -16.88 -21.43 -28.86
CA TYR A 232 -16.16 -22.71 -28.70
C TYR A 232 -16.91 -23.78 -27.93
N CYS A 233 -18.10 -23.48 -27.38
CA CYS A 233 -18.91 -24.52 -26.73
C CYS A 233 -19.35 -25.61 -27.71
N ALA A 234 -19.93 -25.22 -28.83
CA ALA A 234 -20.43 -26.19 -29.82
C ALA A 234 -19.33 -26.98 -30.51
N PRO A 235 -18.23 -26.36 -31.04
CA PRO A 235 -17.20 -27.12 -31.75
C PRO A 235 -16.23 -27.88 -30.84
N TYR A 236 -15.94 -27.37 -29.61
CA TYR A 236 -14.86 -27.89 -28.76
C TYR A 236 -15.27 -28.24 -27.33
N GLY A 237 -16.54 -28.01 -26.96
CA GLY A 237 -17.04 -28.29 -25.61
C GLY A 237 -16.58 -27.27 -24.55
N TYR A 238 -16.10 -26.09 -24.95
CA TYR A 238 -15.74 -25.02 -24.06
C TYR A 238 -16.99 -24.23 -23.62
N CYS A 239 -17.72 -24.77 -22.66
CA CYS A 239 -19.02 -24.25 -22.23
C CYS A 239 -18.97 -23.71 -20.79
N PHE A 240 -17.90 -23.05 -20.41
CA PHE A 240 -17.68 -22.55 -19.07
C PHE A 240 -17.02 -21.17 -19.11
N GLU A 241 -17.13 -20.44 -18.01
CA GLU A 241 -16.50 -19.15 -17.82
C GLU A 241 -15.00 -19.30 -17.53
N THR A 242 -14.21 -18.32 -17.95
CA THR A 242 -12.79 -18.23 -17.61
C THR A 242 -12.53 -16.90 -16.90
N ALA A 243 -12.18 -16.97 -15.61
CA ALA A 243 -11.91 -15.79 -14.84
C ALA A 243 -10.74 -14.99 -15.44
N GLY A 244 -10.93 -13.69 -15.57
CA GLY A 244 -9.90 -12.74 -15.99
C GLY A 244 -9.36 -11.94 -14.82
N THR A 245 -8.20 -11.33 -15.01
CA THR A 245 -7.61 -10.36 -14.06
C THR A 245 -7.50 -9.01 -14.72
N MET A 246 -7.72 -7.95 -13.94
CA MET A 246 -7.64 -6.58 -14.40
C MET A 246 -7.05 -5.69 -13.32
N THR A 247 -6.23 -4.72 -13.71
CA THR A 247 -5.71 -3.66 -12.85
C THR A 247 -6.14 -2.33 -13.43
N ASP A 248 -6.64 -1.44 -12.57
CA ASP A 248 -6.93 -0.05 -12.88
C ASP A 248 -5.84 0.86 -12.30
N ILE A 249 -5.21 1.62 -13.16
CA ILE A 249 -4.26 2.67 -12.79
C ILE A 249 -4.77 4.00 -13.36
N CYS A 250 -5.43 4.80 -12.52
CA CYS A 250 -5.98 6.11 -12.89
C CYS A 250 -6.90 6.04 -14.12
N GLY A 251 -7.76 5.06 -14.18
CA GLY A 251 -8.70 4.86 -15.30
C GLY A 251 -8.11 4.14 -16.51
N ASN A 252 -6.83 3.75 -16.48
CA ASN A 252 -6.23 2.90 -17.49
C ASN A 252 -6.28 1.43 -17.03
N LEU A 253 -6.98 0.63 -17.80
CA LEU A 253 -7.20 -0.78 -17.49
C LEU A 253 -6.18 -1.65 -18.21
N SER A 254 -5.61 -2.63 -17.52
CA SER A 254 -4.73 -3.64 -18.09
C SER A 254 -4.92 -4.95 -17.36
N GLY A 255 -4.68 -6.08 -18.05
CA GLY A 255 -4.78 -7.40 -17.45
C GLY A 255 -4.15 -8.47 -18.32
N SER A 256 -3.81 -9.60 -17.69
CA SER A 256 -3.34 -10.79 -18.41
C SER A 256 -3.67 -12.02 -17.58
N TRP A 257 -4.10 -13.10 -18.24
CA TRP A 257 -4.31 -14.40 -17.64
C TRP A 257 -4.11 -15.51 -18.66
N VAL A 258 -3.94 -16.73 -18.21
CA VAL A 258 -3.83 -17.89 -19.07
C VAL A 258 -5.17 -18.64 -19.04
N GLU A 259 -5.78 -18.82 -20.22
CA GLU A 259 -7.03 -19.54 -20.36
C GLU A 259 -6.80 -21.07 -20.52
N SER A 260 -7.90 -21.85 -20.64
CA SER A 260 -7.85 -23.32 -20.57
C SER A 260 -7.12 -24.02 -21.70
N PHE A 261 -6.88 -23.35 -22.83
CA PHE A 261 -6.07 -23.86 -23.93
C PHE A 261 -4.58 -23.55 -23.77
N SER A 262 -4.17 -23.10 -22.58
CA SER A 262 -2.80 -22.66 -22.23
C SER A 262 -2.33 -21.47 -23.06
N CYS A 263 -3.25 -20.62 -23.46
CA CYS A 263 -3.01 -19.40 -24.21
C CYS A 263 -3.13 -18.19 -23.29
N GLU A 264 -2.21 -17.27 -23.41
CA GLU A 264 -2.29 -15.98 -22.70
C GLU A 264 -3.34 -15.11 -23.39
N VAL A 265 -4.22 -14.52 -22.59
CA VAL A 265 -5.13 -13.46 -22.97
C VAL A 265 -4.61 -12.17 -22.35
N THR A 266 -4.51 -11.12 -23.12
CA THR A 266 -4.19 -9.77 -22.66
C THR A 266 -5.41 -8.87 -22.77
N LEU A 267 -5.57 -7.97 -21.82
CA LEU A 267 -6.66 -7.00 -21.74
C LEU A 267 -6.07 -5.60 -21.60
N THR A 268 -6.63 -4.67 -22.35
CA THR A 268 -6.41 -3.23 -22.18
C THR A 268 -7.74 -2.49 -22.21
N GLY A 269 -7.79 -1.30 -21.62
CA GLY A 269 -9.04 -0.53 -21.63
C GLY A 269 -8.95 0.78 -20.91
N THR A 270 -10.09 1.44 -20.78
CA THR A 270 -10.24 2.71 -20.07
C THR A 270 -11.55 2.77 -19.30
N VAL A 271 -11.53 3.46 -18.17
CA VAL A 271 -12.74 3.89 -17.45
C VAL A 271 -13.24 5.18 -18.09
N ASN A 272 -14.47 5.17 -18.57
CA ASN A 272 -15.07 6.34 -19.21
C ASN A 272 -15.68 7.29 -18.17
N ALA A 273 -15.87 8.56 -18.52
CA ALA A 273 -16.41 9.58 -17.64
C ALA A 273 -17.85 9.29 -17.14
N ASP A 274 -18.59 8.44 -17.85
CA ASP A 274 -19.95 8.00 -17.48
C ASP A 274 -19.96 6.74 -16.61
N GLY A 275 -18.80 6.23 -16.21
CA GLY A 275 -18.63 5.02 -15.40
C GLY A 275 -18.66 3.72 -16.20
N THR A 276 -18.84 3.76 -17.52
CA THR A 276 -18.67 2.57 -18.35
C THR A 276 -17.20 2.24 -18.55
N LEU A 277 -16.89 0.94 -18.88
CA LEU A 277 -15.53 0.54 -19.22
C LEU A 277 -15.49 0.18 -20.69
N SER A 278 -14.49 0.73 -21.40
CA SER A 278 -14.16 0.31 -22.77
C SER A 278 -12.98 -0.65 -22.68
N ILE A 279 -13.18 -1.89 -23.05
CA ILE A 279 -12.19 -2.97 -22.92
C ILE A 279 -11.93 -3.60 -24.28
N GLU A 280 -10.68 -3.91 -24.55
CA GLU A 280 -10.22 -4.71 -25.65
C GLU A 280 -9.38 -5.87 -25.11
N TRP A 281 -9.60 -7.08 -25.64
CA TRP A 281 -8.76 -8.22 -25.30
C TRP A 281 -8.32 -8.97 -26.56
N GLU A 282 -7.19 -9.61 -26.47
CA GLU A 282 -6.63 -10.48 -27.52
C GLU A 282 -5.96 -11.70 -26.87
N ASN A 283 -6.11 -12.86 -27.50
CA ASN A 283 -5.44 -14.07 -27.05
C ASN A 283 -4.22 -14.39 -27.93
N CYS A 284 -3.40 -15.35 -27.51
CA CYS A 284 -2.18 -15.75 -28.23
C CYS A 284 -2.45 -16.38 -29.60
N PHE A 285 -3.69 -16.75 -29.93
CA PHE A 285 -4.09 -17.27 -31.23
C PHE A 285 -4.51 -16.16 -32.21
N GLY A 286 -4.68 -14.92 -31.71
CA GLY A 286 -5.12 -13.76 -32.48
C GLY A 286 -6.65 -13.58 -32.51
N ASP A 287 -7.38 -14.29 -31.65
CA ASP A 287 -8.80 -13.98 -31.42
C ASP A 287 -8.88 -12.72 -30.56
N SER A 288 -9.81 -11.83 -30.89
CA SER A 288 -9.93 -10.54 -30.20
C SER A 288 -11.37 -10.05 -30.13
N ALA A 289 -11.67 -9.23 -29.15
CA ALA A 289 -12.91 -8.49 -29.10
C ALA A 289 -12.72 -7.12 -28.42
N THR A 290 -13.58 -6.18 -28.82
CA THR A 290 -13.86 -4.95 -28.10
C THR A 290 -15.16 -5.11 -27.33
N ALA A 291 -15.23 -4.58 -26.12
CA ALA A 291 -16.39 -4.70 -25.26
C ALA A 291 -16.66 -3.40 -24.49
N VAL A 292 -17.93 -3.08 -24.29
CA VAL A 292 -18.38 -1.99 -23.42
C VAL A 292 -19.08 -2.62 -22.20
N TYR A 293 -18.57 -2.33 -21.03
CA TYR A 293 -19.11 -2.76 -19.74
C TYR A 293 -19.93 -1.63 -19.15
N THR A 294 -21.19 -1.86 -18.89
CA THR A 294 -22.12 -0.89 -18.28
C THR A 294 -22.50 -1.38 -16.89
N PRO A 295 -22.25 -0.61 -15.79
CA PRO A 295 -22.66 -0.99 -14.45
C PRO A 295 -24.16 -1.23 -14.36
N LEU A 296 -24.60 -2.24 -13.57
CA LEU A 296 -26.00 -2.64 -13.38
C LEU A 296 -26.60 -2.05 -12.09
#